data_46b6109e68e002277668d7274c3bbaa1
#
_entry.id   46b6109e68e002277668d7274c3bbaa1
#
_cell.length_a   1.000
_cell.length_b   1.000
_cell.length_c   1.000
_cell.angle_alpha   90.00
_cell.angle_beta   90.00
_cell.angle_gamma   90.00
#
_symmetry.space_group_name_H-M   'P 1'
#
loop_
_entity.id
_entity.type
_entity.pdbx_description
1 polymer ?
#
loop_
_entity_poly.entity_id
_entity_poly.type
_entity_poly.pdbx_seq_one_letter_code
_entity_poly.pdbx_strand_id
1 'polypeptide(L)'
;MAGSGGVLSHSFYTFPQNIWVDDMKIGEIALNMASFGEVGVPTVLVTGDQAAIDEAEALCEDIETATVKWALGEKEKLGALSIQRALSLSPGKAQDTIREAAKRAMNKIETTKPFTIKTPFNLKVEFIEAKYAQRFKDSPEVEMLSETSFTKRCNSLDEIIF
;
A
#
# COMPACT_ATOMS: atom_id res chain seq x y z
N MET A 1 -2.34 -3.09 -1.70
CA MET A 1 -1.50 -2.83 -2.90
C MET A 1 -2.30 -3.16 -4.17
N ALA A 2 -2.25 -2.31 -5.18
CA ALA A 2 -2.79 -2.64 -6.48
C ALA A 2 -2.13 -3.94 -6.98
N GLY A 3 -2.90 -4.82 -7.63
CA GLY A 3 -2.39 -6.13 -8.05
C GLY A 3 -2.25 -7.20 -6.96
N SER A 4 -2.47 -6.88 -5.68
CA SER A 4 -2.55 -7.88 -4.61
C SER A 4 -3.84 -8.71 -4.69
N GLY A 5 -3.95 -9.72 -3.85
CA GLY A 5 -5.15 -10.56 -3.72
C GLY A 5 -6.29 -9.94 -2.90
N GLY A 6 -6.30 -8.64 -2.68
CA GLY A 6 -7.28 -7.95 -1.84
C GLY A 6 -8.65 -7.80 -2.50
N VAL A 7 -9.66 -7.56 -1.67
CA VAL A 7 -11.08 -7.48 -2.08
C VAL A 7 -11.33 -6.37 -3.10
N LEU A 8 -10.69 -5.22 -2.93
CA LEU A 8 -10.77 -4.07 -3.84
C LEU A 8 -9.40 -3.43 -3.93
N SER A 9 -8.46 -4.18 -4.53
CA SER A 9 -7.04 -3.78 -4.54
C SER A 9 -6.79 -2.53 -5.39
N HIS A 10 -6.25 -1.49 -4.79
CA HIS A 10 -5.80 -0.26 -5.44
C HIS A 10 -4.71 0.41 -4.58
N SER A 11 -4.09 1.49 -5.06
CA SER A 11 -3.15 2.32 -4.30
C SER A 11 -3.37 3.78 -4.66
N PHE A 12 -3.93 4.59 -3.75
CA PHE A 12 -4.40 5.98 -3.90
C PHE A 12 -5.39 6.17 -5.06
N TYR A 13 -5.03 5.65 -6.23
CA TYR A 13 -5.83 5.69 -7.45
C TYR A 13 -6.00 4.29 -8.01
N THR A 14 -6.91 4.16 -8.96
CA THR A 14 -7.23 2.88 -9.60
C THR A 14 -6.33 2.55 -10.79
N PHE A 15 -5.49 3.48 -11.22
CA PHE A 15 -4.67 3.35 -12.43
C PHE A 15 -3.20 2.96 -12.18
N PRO A 16 -2.53 3.20 -11.03
CA PRO A 16 -1.26 2.54 -10.76
C PRO A 16 -1.48 1.04 -10.53
N GLN A 17 -0.78 0.21 -11.28
CA GLN A 17 -0.83 -1.24 -11.14
C GLN A 17 0.21 -1.74 -10.15
N ASN A 18 1.44 -1.25 -10.28
CA ASN A 18 2.56 -1.62 -9.43
C ASN A 18 3.42 -0.39 -9.15
N ILE A 19 3.94 -0.31 -7.93
CA ILE A 19 4.83 0.75 -7.47
C ILE A 19 6.03 0.09 -6.79
N TRP A 20 7.24 0.57 -7.08
CA TRP A 20 8.46 0.15 -6.41
C TRP A 20 9.23 1.36 -5.92
N VAL A 21 9.84 1.20 -4.75
CA VAL A 21 10.89 2.06 -4.23
C VAL A 21 12.15 1.21 -4.19
N ASP A 22 13.11 1.55 -5.04
CA ASP A 22 14.25 0.70 -5.38
C ASP A 22 13.75 -0.70 -5.79
N ASP A 23 14.17 -1.76 -5.10
CA ASP A 23 13.74 -3.14 -5.38
C ASP A 23 12.48 -3.57 -4.61
N MET A 24 11.99 -2.74 -3.68
CA MET A 24 10.86 -3.06 -2.83
C MET A 24 9.54 -2.67 -3.51
N LYS A 25 8.69 -3.66 -3.80
CA LYS A 25 7.34 -3.42 -4.27
C LYS A 25 6.48 -2.95 -3.10
N ILE A 26 5.86 -1.77 -3.26
CA ILE A 26 5.10 -1.11 -2.21
C ILE A 26 3.67 -0.78 -2.64
N GLY A 27 2.84 -0.50 -1.67
CA GLY A 27 1.48 0.00 -1.85
C GLY A 27 1.23 1.20 -0.95
N GLU A 28 -0.02 1.58 -0.85
CA GLU A 28 -0.47 2.71 -0.04
C GLU A 28 -0.16 2.52 1.45
N ILE A 29 -0.21 1.28 1.96
CA ILE A 29 0.14 0.97 3.36
C ILE A 29 1.59 1.39 3.63
N ALA A 30 2.55 0.92 2.81
CA ALA A 30 3.96 1.25 2.97
C ALA A 30 4.23 2.76 2.87
N LEU A 31 3.58 3.45 1.93
CA LEU A 31 3.73 4.90 1.75
C LEU A 31 3.21 5.68 2.95
N ASN A 32 2.04 5.32 3.48
CA ASN A 32 1.50 5.95 4.67
C ASN A 32 2.36 5.66 5.90
N MET A 33 2.81 4.41 6.08
CA MET A 33 3.72 4.05 7.17
C MET A 33 5.03 4.85 7.11
N ALA A 34 5.60 5.01 5.91
CA ALA A 34 6.82 5.79 5.71
C ALA A 34 6.61 7.29 6.00
N SER A 35 5.48 7.86 5.55
CA SER A 35 5.15 9.27 5.82
C SER A 35 5.01 9.55 7.32
N PHE A 36 4.39 8.67 8.08
CA PHE A 36 4.35 8.77 9.54
C PHE A 36 5.74 8.55 10.15
N GLY A 37 6.49 7.61 9.59
CA GLY A 37 7.85 7.29 10.04
C GLY A 37 8.84 8.44 9.90
N GLU A 38 8.72 9.29 8.87
CA GLU A 38 9.55 10.50 8.70
C GLU A 38 9.42 11.49 9.86
N VAL A 39 8.26 11.53 10.50
CA VAL A 39 8.03 12.38 11.68
C VAL A 39 8.15 11.60 12.99
N GLY A 40 8.72 10.40 12.95
CA GLY A 40 8.99 9.59 14.12
C GLY A 40 7.76 8.88 14.72
N VAL A 41 6.65 8.80 13.98
CA VAL A 41 5.41 8.15 14.44
C VAL A 41 5.35 6.71 13.92
N PRO A 42 5.35 5.68 14.81
CA PRO A 42 5.20 4.30 14.39
C PRO A 42 3.75 3.99 14.01
N THR A 43 3.57 3.19 12.95
CA THR A 43 2.28 2.56 12.68
C THR A 43 2.19 1.29 13.51
N VAL A 44 1.28 1.24 14.44
CA VAL A 44 1.15 0.13 15.40
C VAL A 44 -0.02 -0.81 15.12
N LEU A 45 -0.92 -0.43 14.21
CA LEU A 45 -2.11 -1.22 13.86
C LEU A 45 -2.49 -1.03 12.39
N VAL A 46 -2.75 -2.15 11.72
CA VAL A 46 -3.44 -2.19 10.42
C VAL A 46 -4.65 -3.11 10.51
N THR A 47 -5.78 -2.67 9.97
CA THR A 47 -7.01 -3.47 9.92
C THR A 47 -7.55 -3.49 8.50
N GLY A 48 -8.12 -4.61 8.08
CA GLY A 48 -8.67 -4.69 6.74
C GLY A 48 -8.93 -6.11 6.27
N ASP A 49 -8.71 -6.34 4.99
CA ASP A 49 -8.72 -7.69 4.45
C ASP A 49 -7.35 -8.38 4.62
N GLN A 50 -7.33 -9.70 4.41
CA GLN A 50 -6.11 -10.49 4.62
C GLN A 50 -4.92 -9.97 3.80
N ALA A 51 -5.13 -9.52 2.56
CA ALA A 51 -4.05 -9.01 1.73
C ALA A 51 -3.42 -7.71 2.26
N ALA A 52 -4.21 -6.85 2.90
CA ALA A 52 -3.70 -5.66 3.58
C ALA A 52 -2.90 -6.03 4.84
N ILE A 53 -3.34 -7.06 5.56
CA ILE A 53 -2.61 -7.58 6.72
C ILE A 53 -1.27 -8.17 6.31
N ASP A 54 -1.25 -9.04 5.29
CA ASP A 54 -0.03 -9.66 4.77
C ASP A 54 0.99 -8.60 4.31
N GLU A 55 0.52 -7.51 3.68
CA GLU A 55 1.37 -6.38 3.29
C GLU A 55 1.96 -5.65 4.51
N ALA A 56 1.15 -5.39 5.54
CA ALA A 56 1.60 -4.70 6.74
C ALA A 56 2.61 -5.52 7.55
N GLU A 57 2.36 -6.81 7.73
CA GLU A 57 3.24 -7.73 8.45
C GLU A 57 4.58 -7.92 7.74
N ALA A 58 4.60 -7.89 6.41
CA ALA A 58 5.84 -7.92 5.63
C ALA A 58 6.71 -6.67 5.80
N LEU A 59 6.11 -5.53 6.18
CA LEU A 59 6.80 -4.25 6.40
C LEU A 59 7.26 -4.06 7.85
N CYS A 60 6.53 -4.62 8.81
CA CYS A 60 6.79 -4.46 10.24
C CYS A 60 6.33 -5.69 11.01
N GLU A 61 7.28 -6.49 11.50
CA GLU A 61 7.02 -7.74 12.24
C GLU A 61 6.24 -7.52 13.55
N ASP A 62 6.42 -6.36 14.18
CA ASP A 62 5.80 -6.04 15.47
C ASP A 62 4.42 -5.39 15.36
N ILE A 63 3.90 -5.19 14.14
CA ILE A 63 2.62 -4.52 13.94
C ILE A 63 1.46 -5.38 14.44
N GLU A 64 0.50 -4.74 15.13
CA GLU A 64 -0.77 -5.43 15.43
C GLU A 64 -1.69 -5.40 14.21
N THR A 65 -2.43 -6.47 14.04
CA THR A 65 -3.31 -6.60 12.89
C THR A 65 -4.70 -7.09 13.29
N ALA A 66 -5.70 -6.74 12.47
CA ALA A 66 -7.05 -7.26 12.62
C ALA A 66 -7.67 -7.55 11.25
N THR A 67 -7.62 -8.81 10.85
CA THR A 67 -8.31 -9.27 9.64
C THR A 67 -9.81 -9.36 9.91
N VAL A 68 -10.59 -8.63 9.14
CA VAL A 68 -12.06 -8.62 9.23
C VAL A 68 -12.73 -9.05 7.93
N LYS A 69 -11.93 -9.28 6.88
CA LYS A 69 -12.42 -9.61 5.55
C LYS A 69 -11.41 -10.48 4.80
N TRP A 70 -11.91 -11.35 3.94
CA TRP A 70 -11.11 -12.23 3.08
C TRP A 70 -11.65 -12.19 1.67
N ALA A 71 -10.76 -12.06 0.69
CA ALA A 71 -11.09 -12.18 -0.72
C ALA A 71 -11.38 -13.66 -1.07
N LEU A 72 -12.39 -13.90 -1.91
CA LEU A 72 -12.80 -15.22 -2.33
C LEU A 72 -12.88 -15.32 -3.85
N GLY A 73 -12.36 -16.44 -4.38
CA GLY A 73 -12.43 -16.75 -5.79
C GLY A 73 -11.46 -15.94 -6.66
N GLU A 74 -11.73 -15.91 -7.94
CA GLU A 74 -10.91 -15.22 -8.93
C GLU A 74 -11.21 -13.71 -8.94
N LYS A 75 -10.20 -12.96 -9.40
CA LYS A 75 -10.35 -11.51 -9.62
C LYS A 75 -11.21 -11.26 -10.85
N GLU A 76 -12.15 -10.36 -10.69
CA GLU A 76 -12.96 -9.83 -11.78
C GLU A 76 -12.54 -8.38 -12.06
N LYS A 77 -12.53 -7.99 -13.33
CA LYS A 77 -12.28 -6.60 -13.72
C LYS A 77 -13.59 -5.83 -13.80
N LEU A 78 -13.64 -4.70 -13.10
CA LEU A 78 -14.70 -3.70 -13.21
C LEU A 78 -14.06 -2.38 -13.66
N GLY A 79 -13.94 -2.18 -14.97
CA GLY A 79 -13.17 -1.08 -15.52
C GLY A 79 -11.69 -1.19 -15.14
N ALA A 80 -11.16 -0.16 -14.47
CA ALA A 80 -9.79 -0.13 -13.97
C ALA A 80 -9.62 -0.85 -12.61
N LEU A 81 -10.70 -1.21 -11.93
CA LEU A 81 -10.66 -1.88 -10.64
C LEU A 81 -10.53 -3.39 -10.79
N SER A 82 -9.80 -3.98 -9.87
CA SER A 82 -9.77 -5.43 -9.66
C SER A 82 -10.56 -5.74 -8.40
N ILE A 83 -11.68 -6.42 -8.55
CA ILE A 83 -12.58 -6.78 -7.44
C ILE A 83 -12.63 -8.28 -7.24
N GLN A 84 -12.89 -8.67 -5.99
CA GLN A 84 -13.17 -10.08 -5.64
C GLN A 84 -14.38 -10.13 -4.71
N ARG A 85 -15.09 -11.27 -4.75
CA ARG A 85 -16.08 -11.57 -3.71
C ARG A 85 -15.40 -11.61 -2.36
N ALA A 86 -16.12 -11.28 -1.30
CA ALA A 86 -15.56 -11.22 0.03
C ALA A 86 -16.37 -12.03 1.03
N LEU A 87 -15.68 -12.75 1.89
CA LEU A 87 -16.18 -13.16 3.19
C LEU A 87 -15.84 -12.05 4.19
N SER A 88 -16.82 -11.59 4.95
CA SER A 88 -16.62 -10.58 6.00
C SER A 88 -17.12 -11.10 7.34
N LEU A 89 -16.47 -10.70 8.42
CA LEU A 89 -17.07 -10.81 9.75
C LEU A 89 -18.38 -10.01 9.80
N SER A 90 -19.29 -10.39 10.67
CA SER A 90 -20.43 -9.53 10.99
C SER A 90 -19.94 -8.18 11.56
N PRO A 91 -20.70 -7.09 11.40
CA PRO A 91 -20.27 -5.77 11.89
C PRO A 91 -19.87 -5.76 13.37
N GLY A 92 -20.67 -6.39 14.23
CA GLY A 92 -20.36 -6.48 15.67
C GLY A 92 -19.06 -7.24 15.93
N LYS A 93 -18.86 -8.39 15.28
CA LYS A 93 -17.63 -9.18 15.44
C LYS A 93 -16.40 -8.44 14.90
N ALA A 94 -16.55 -7.73 13.77
CA ALA A 94 -15.47 -6.91 13.22
C ALA A 94 -15.07 -5.79 14.18
N GLN A 95 -16.04 -5.07 14.75
CA GLN A 95 -15.78 -4.03 15.74
C GLN A 95 -15.06 -4.55 16.97
N ASP A 96 -15.48 -5.71 17.50
CA ASP A 96 -14.82 -6.31 18.66
C ASP A 96 -13.39 -6.75 18.33
N THR A 97 -13.19 -7.36 17.16
CA THR A 97 -11.86 -7.79 16.69
C THR A 97 -10.90 -6.60 16.57
N ILE A 98 -11.36 -5.51 15.94
CA ILE A 98 -10.56 -4.27 15.79
C ILE A 98 -10.28 -3.64 17.16
N ARG A 99 -11.28 -3.58 18.04
CA ARG A 99 -11.12 -3.00 19.39
C ARG A 99 -10.07 -3.72 20.22
N GLU A 100 -10.07 -5.06 20.19
CA GLU A 100 -9.08 -5.84 20.92
C GLU A 100 -7.67 -5.70 20.31
N ALA A 101 -7.55 -5.65 18.98
CA ALA A 101 -6.27 -5.37 18.33
C ALA A 101 -5.76 -3.96 18.68
N ALA A 102 -6.63 -2.95 18.67
CA ALA A 102 -6.27 -1.59 19.06
C ALA A 102 -5.76 -1.51 20.51
N LYS A 103 -6.39 -2.22 21.45
CA LYS A 103 -5.88 -2.28 22.84
C LYS A 103 -4.48 -2.87 22.92
N ARG A 104 -4.19 -3.93 22.16
CA ARG A 104 -2.84 -4.51 22.12
C ARG A 104 -1.83 -3.56 21.46
N ALA A 105 -2.23 -2.91 20.36
CA ALA A 105 -1.41 -1.94 19.65
C ALA A 105 -0.98 -0.76 20.53
N MET A 106 -1.86 -0.26 21.41
CA MET A 106 -1.54 0.82 22.34
C MET A 106 -0.37 0.48 23.28
N ASN A 107 -0.19 -0.80 23.62
CA ASN A 107 0.92 -1.24 24.46
C ASN A 107 2.26 -1.31 23.71
N LYS A 108 2.23 -1.17 22.38
CA LYS A 108 3.43 -1.28 21.52
C LYS A 108 3.93 0.08 21.01
N ILE A 109 3.25 1.19 21.29
CA ILE A 109 3.59 2.52 20.74
C ILE A 109 5.05 2.90 21.04
N GLU A 110 5.51 2.65 22.27
CA GLU A 110 6.88 3.02 22.70
C GLU A 110 7.95 2.05 22.20
N THR A 111 7.59 0.84 21.78
CA THR A 111 8.52 -0.21 21.37
C THR A 111 8.59 -0.43 19.87
N THR A 112 7.51 -0.12 19.15
CA THR A 112 7.47 -0.26 17.69
C THR A 112 8.33 0.83 17.03
N LYS A 113 9.22 0.41 16.14
CA LYS A 113 10.05 1.34 15.37
C LYS A 113 9.25 1.89 14.19
N PRO A 114 9.33 3.21 13.93
CA PRO A 114 8.76 3.78 12.72
C PRO A 114 9.34 3.13 11.46
N PHE A 115 8.47 2.78 10.52
CA PHE A 115 8.89 2.34 9.20
C PHE A 115 9.33 3.56 8.38
N THR A 116 10.51 3.52 7.79
CA THR A 116 11.05 4.62 6.99
C THR A 116 11.60 4.12 5.67
N ILE A 117 11.48 4.93 4.63
CA ILE A 117 12.14 4.73 3.35
C ILE A 117 13.39 5.61 3.31
N LYS A 118 14.54 5.01 3.00
CA LYS A 118 15.80 5.77 2.87
C LYS A 118 15.76 6.65 1.64
N THR A 119 16.13 7.90 1.81
CA THR A 119 16.31 8.85 0.71
C THR A 119 17.78 9.05 0.39
N PRO A 120 18.15 9.32 -0.87
CA PRO A 120 17.31 9.31 -2.06
C PRO A 120 17.04 7.87 -2.57
N PHE A 121 15.91 7.66 -3.25
CA PHE A 121 15.50 6.36 -3.80
C PHE A 121 15.06 6.48 -5.28
N ASN A 122 14.95 5.35 -5.98
CA ASN A 122 14.37 5.29 -7.30
C ASN A 122 12.91 4.84 -7.18
N LEU A 123 12.00 5.71 -7.60
CA LEU A 123 10.59 5.38 -7.77
C LEU A 123 10.41 4.73 -9.16
N LYS A 124 9.71 3.60 -9.22
CA LYS A 124 9.22 3.02 -10.46
C LYS A 124 7.71 2.83 -10.34
N VAL A 125 6.98 3.29 -11.34
CA VAL A 125 5.53 3.16 -11.42
C VAL A 125 5.13 2.48 -12.72
N GLU A 126 4.26 1.49 -12.62
CA GLU A 126 3.64 0.82 -13.74
C GLU A 126 2.13 1.06 -13.68
N PHE A 127 1.54 1.46 -14.78
CA PHE A 127 0.12 1.76 -14.92
C PHE A 127 -0.62 0.69 -15.71
N ILE A 128 -1.93 0.62 -15.51
CA ILE A 128 -2.81 -0.32 -16.22
C ILE A 128 -2.95 0.00 -17.73
N GLU A 129 -2.73 1.27 -18.12
CA GLU A 129 -2.84 1.75 -19.51
C GLU A 129 -1.79 2.83 -19.79
N ALA A 130 -1.31 2.87 -21.04
CA ALA A 130 -0.29 3.81 -21.51
C ALA A 130 -0.67 5.29 -21.28
N LYS A 131 -1.94 5.65 -21.46
CA LYS A 131 -2.41 7.05 -21.29
C LYS A 131 -2.05 7.66 -19.95
N TYR A 132 -1.92 6.86 -18.88
CA TYR A 132 -1.57 7.34 -17.54
C TYR A 132 -0.07 7.62 -17.43
N ALA A 133 0.80 6.73 -17.92
CA ALA A 133 2.24 6.92 -17.91
C ALA A 133 2.68 8.05 -18.85
N GLN A 134 2.04 8.16 -20.03
CA GLN A 134 2.36 9.18 -21.03
C GLN A 134 2.14 10.62 -20.56
N ARG A 135 1.41 10.85 -19.47
CA ARG A 135 1.25 12.17 -18.84
C ARG A 135 2.58 12.71 -18.28
N PHE A 136 3.52 11.82 -17.99
CA PHE A 136 4.80 12.15 -17.37
C PHE A 136 5.98 12.17 -18.35
N LYS A 137 5.78 11.80 -19.63
CA LYS A 137 6.84 11.63 -20.63
C LYS A 137 7.70 12.88 -20.89
N ASP A 138 7.11 14.06 -20.72
CA ASP A 138 7.78 15.34 -20.94
C ASP A 138 8.37 15.94 -19.65
N SER A 139 8.25 15.24 -18.51
CA SER A 139 8.84 15.67 -17.24
C SER A 139 10.32 15.36 -17.24
N PRO A 140 11.20 16.37 -17.01
CA PRO A 140 12.65 16.22 -17.17
C PRO A 140 13.31 15.25 -16.18
N GLU A 141 12.62 14.94 -15.07
CA GLU A 141 13.06 14.04 -14.01
C GLU A 141 12.57 12.59 -14.18
N VAL A 142 11.75 12.34 -15.22
CA VAL A 142 11.14 11.04 -15.49
C VAL A 142 11.81 10.37 -16.68
N GLU A 143 12.20 9.12 -16.50
CA GLU A 143 12.67 8.23 -17.56
C GLU A 143 11.58 7.20 -17.87
N MET A 144 11.06 7.20 -19.08
CA MET A 144 10.09 6.21 -19.54
C MET A 144 10.78 4.86 -19.73
N LEU A 145 10.32 3.83 -19.03
CA LEU A 145 10.80 2.44 -19.16
C LEU A 145 10.03 1.65 -20.22
N SER A 146 8.75 2.01 -20.41
CA SER A 146 7.84 1.43 -21.41
C SER A 146 6.70 2.42 -21.69
N GLU A 147 5.77 2.02 -22.56
CA GLU A 147 4.53 2.82 -22.78
C GLU A 147 3.69 2.99 -21.52
N THR A 148 3.78 2.03 -20.58
CA THR A 148 2.96 1.98 -19.36
C THR A 148 3.74 2.24 -18.08
N SER A 149 5.05 2.48 -18.14
CA SER A 149 5.86 2.61 -16.93
C SER A 149 6.97 3.64 -17.05
N PHE A 150 7.31 4.23 -15.93
CA PHE A 150 8.45 5.13 -15.81
C PHE A 150 9.25 4.89 -14.53
N THR A 151 10.45 5.45 -14.49
CA THR A 151 11.25 5.61 -13.27
C THR A 151 11.62 7.06 -13.04
N LYS A 152 11.83 7.43 -11.77
CA LYS A 152 12.23 8.76 -11.33
C LYS A 152 13.09 8.64 -10.08
N ARG A 153 14.14 9.46 -9.99
CA ARG A 153 14.91 9.63 -8.74
C ARG A 153 14.18 10.58 -7.82
N CYS A 154 13.90 10.15 -6.58
CA CYS A 154 13.24 10.96 -5.56
C CYS A 154 14.18 11.23 -4.39
N ASN A 155 14.19 12.46 -3.88
CA ASN A 155 14.97 12.89 -2.72
C ASN A 155 14.12 12.92 -1.43
N SER A 156 12.80 12.89 -1.56
CA SER A 156 11.83 12.83 -0.46
C SER A 156 10.59 12.05 -0.86
N LEU A 157 9.77 11.65 0.12
CA LEU A 157 8.48 10.99 -0.14
C LEU A 157 7.48 11.91 -0.84
N ASP A 158 7.56 13.21 -0.63
CA ASP A 158 6.68 14.21 -1.27
C ASP A 158 6.83 14.27 -2.79
N GLU A 159 7.96 13.76 -3.31
CA GLU A 159 8.19 13.68 -4.75
C GLU A 159 7.52 12.47 -5.41
N ILE A 160 6.89 11.59 -4.66
CA ILE A 160 6.13 10.45 -5.20
C ILE A 160 4.87 10.99 -5.87
N ILE A 161 4.78 10.78 -7.17
CA ILE A 161 3.68 11.24 -8.03
C ILE A 161 3.12 10.07 -8.85
N PHE A 162 1.82 10.12 -9.15
CA PHE A 162 1.11 9.15 -10.00
C PHE A 162 0.20 9.84 -11.00
#